data_e4e72b0229dc9e61ae41c28ce030a03c
#
_entry.id   e4e72b0229dc9e61ae41c28ce030a03c
#
_cell.length_a   1.000
_cell.length_b   1.000
_cell.length_c   1.000
_cell.angle_alpha   90.00
_cell.angle_beta   90.00
_cell.angle_gamma   90.00
#
_symmetry.space_group_name_H-M   'P 1'
#
loop_
_entity.id
_entity.type
_entity.pdbx_description
1 polymer ?
#
loop_
_entity_poly.entity_id
_entity_poly.type
_entity_poly.pdbx_seq_one_letter_code
_entity_poly.pdbx_strand_id
1 'polypeptide(L)'
;MTVLALLPMMVAAQTVTSPNGNVTLTFSLTEQGQPTYEMSYKGKKVVNPSHLGLALACDKHASKGMNETDLMEGFKVKDTQTSTFDETWRPVWGETATIRNHYNEMAVCLNQPTSDRDMTIRFRVYEYGMGLRYEFPQQEQLNYFVIEEEHTQFAMTGNHTAYWIPGDYDTQEYEYQITPLTGIREVIAKNRESYKNNSSTTVFSDTGVQTSLQLKTADGLYINIHEAACLDYPTMHLNLDDKNLVFESWLTPDAVGRKGFIHTPFNTPWRTILVSDDARDMLSCKLTLNLNEPCKIEDTSWIHPTKYCGVWWNMIVGTKTWSYTNDLPSVRLGQTDYKKCKPNGTHGATNEEVKRYIDFAAKNGLQEVLVEGWNEGWEDWFGHQKLDVFDFVTPYPDFDIKALNEYAHSKGVK
;
A
#
# COMPACT_ATOMS: atom_id res chain seq x y z
N MET A 1 -18.63 -29.50 50.47
CA MET A 1 -18.33 -29.25 49.06
C MET A 1 -18.04 -27.75 48.92
N THR A 2 -16.77 -27.42 48.83
CA THR A 2 -16.32 -26.03 48.69
C THR A 2 -16.24 -25.75 47.21
N VAL A 3 -17.15 -24.91 46.70
CA VAL A 3 -17.12 -24.44 45.33
C VAL A 3 -16.00 -23.40 45.24
N LEU A 4 -14.90 -23.77 44.60
CA LEU A 4 -13.84 -22.84 44.22
C LEU A 4 -14.37 -22.04 43.05
N ALA A 5 -14.76 -20.78 43.27
CA ALA A 5 -15.04 -19.84 42.21
C ALA A 5 -13.71 -19.52 41.51
N LEU A 6 -13.54 -20.04 40.31
CA LEU A 6 -12.51 -19.56 39.35
C LEU A 6 -12.89 -18.14 38.96
N LEU A 7 -12.23 -17.14 39.53
CA LEU A 7 -12.24 -15.78 39.03
C LEU A 7 -11.60 -15.79 37.65
N PRO A 8 -12.23 -15.21 36.60
CA PRO A 8 -11.59 -15.08 35.31
C PRO A 8 -10.33 -14.23 35.48
N MET A 9 -9.17 -14.79 35.09
CA MET A 9 -7.93 -14.03 34.96
C MET A 9 -8.17 -13.04 33.80
N MET A 10 -8.56 -11.80 34.12
CA MET A 10 -8.44 -10.70 33.16
C MET A 10 -6.95 -10.54 32.85
N VAL A 11 -6.55 -10.80 31.60
CA VAL A 11 -5.21 -10.45 31.14
C VAL A 11 -5.10 -8.93 31.27
N ALA A 12 -4.15 -8.46 32.10
CA ALA A 12 -3.99 -7.03 32.33
C ALA A 12 -3.72 -6.31 31.00
N ALA A 13 -4.52 -5.30 30.69
CA ALA A 13 -4.31 -4.44 29.55
C ALA A 13 -2.91 -3.79 29.63
N GLN A 14 -2.19 -3.75 28.51
CA GLN A 14 -0.84 -3.21 28.41
C GLN A 14 -0.87 -1.91 27.62
N THR A 15 -0.23 -0.88 28.13
CA THR A 15 -0.32 0.46 27.58
C THR A 15 1.06 1.04 27.26
N VAL A 16 1.18 1.66 26.11
CA VAL A 16 2.34 2.48 25.71
C VAL A 16 1.86 3.86 25.25
N THR A 17 2.61 4.90 25.64
CA THR A 17 2.33 6.27 25.24
C THR A 17 3.44 6.82 24.35
N SER A 18 3.11 7.81 23.52
CA SER A 18 4.13 8.57 22.78
C SER A 18 5.08 9.32 23.73
N PRO A 19 6.30 9.70 23.28
CA PRO A 19 7.25 10.45 24.11
C PRO A 19 6.68 11.74 24.70
N ASN A 20 5.80 12.43 23.98
CA ASN A 20 5.12 13.64 24.46
C ASN A 20 3.81 13.38 25.23
N GLY A 21 3.39 12.11 25.37
CA GLY A 21 2.17 11.71 26.06
C GLY A 21 0.87 11.96 25.30
N ASN A 22 0.89 12.47 24.08
CA ASN A 22 -0.33 12.79 23.32
C ASN A 22 -1.05 11.55 22.80
N VAL A 23 -0.31 10.56 22.33
CA VAL A 23 -0.87 9.28 21.82
C VAL A 23 -0.76 8.23 22.90
N THR A 24 -1.86 7.53 23.16
CA THR A 24 -1.91 6.37 24.06
C THR A 24 -2.47 5.19 23.30
N LEU A 25 -1.76 4.07 23.31
CA LEU A 25 -2.19 2.80 22.77
C LEU A 25 -2.30 1.77 23.89
N THR A 26 -3.40 1.03 23.89
CA THR A 26 -3.64 -0.06 24.82
C THR A 26 -3.85 -1.36 24.07
N PHE A 27 -3.10 -2.39 24.42
CA PHE A 27 -3.23 -3.75 23.91
C PHE A 27 -3.91 -4.64 24.96
N SER A 28 -4.76 -5.57 24.53
CA SER A 28 -5.35 -6.59 25.37
C SER A 28 -5.64 -7.88 24.58
N LEU A 29 -5.93 -8.96 25.29
CA LEU A 29 -6.51 -10.18 24.71
C LEU A 29 -7.97 -10.30 25.14
N THR A 30 -8.82 -10.75 24.24
CA THR A 30 -10.19 -11.18 24.61
C THR A 30 -10.16 -12.44 25.47
N GLU A 31 -11.31 -12.87 26.01
CA GLU A 31 -11.43 -14.14 26.74
C GLU A 31 -11.05 -15.36 25.88
N GLN A 32 -11.21 -15.26 24.56
CA GLN A 32 -10.83 -16.28 23.58
C GLN A 32 -9.35 -16.20 23.19
N GLY A 33 -8.61 -15.23 23.74
CA GLY A 33 -7.21 -15.00 23.39
C GLY A 33 -7.00 -14.33 22.04
N GLN A 34 -7.98 -13.56 21.54
CA GLN A 34 -7.83 -12.77 20.34
C GLN A 34 -7.12 -11.45 20.68
N PRO A 35 -6.05 -11.08 19.96
CA PRO A 35 -5.37 -9.80 20.15
C PRO A 35 -6.26 -8.61 19.76
N THR A 36 -6.26 -7.57 20.58
CA THR A 36 -7.00 -6.33 20.36
C THR A 36 -6.15 -5.14 20.74
N TYR A 37 -6.42 -4.01 20.09
CA TYR A 37 -5.83 -2.72 20.46
C TYR A 37 -6.86 -1.60 20.40
N GLU A 38 -6.59 -0.52 21.10
CA GLU A 38 -7.31 0.74 20.99
C GLU A 38 -6.34 1.93 21.09
N MET A 39 -6.74 3.09 20.57
CA MET A 39 -5.88 4.27 20.51
C MET A 39 -6.62 5.53 20.88
N SER A 40 -5.93 6.43 21.61
CA SER A 40 -6.42 7.77 21.96
C SER A 40 -5.37 8.83 21.62
N TYR A 41 -5.82 10.04 21.32
CA TYR A 41 -4.99 11.23 21.09
C TYR A 41 -5.45 12.38 21.96
N LYS A 42 -4.56 12.92 22.82
CA LYS A 42 -4.86 13.99 23.78
C LYS A 42 -6.12 13.68 24.60
N GLY A 43 -6.28 12.42 25.01
CA GLY A 43 -7.42 11.93 25.79
C GLY A 43 -8.71 11.67 24.99
N LYS A 44 -8.76 11.98 23.70
CA LYS A 44 -9.88 11.65 22.82
C LYS A 44 -9.65 10.28 22.17
N LYS A 45 -10.68 9.43 22.14
CA LYS A 45 -10.62 8.14 21.46
C LYS A 45 -10.50 8.34 19.95
N VAL A 46 -9.56 7.65 19.30
CA VAL A 46 -9.30 7.68 17.86
C VAL A 46 -9.73 6.37 17.22
N VAL A 47 -9.36 5.25 17.84
CA VAL A 47 -9.74 3.89 17.42
C VAL A 47 -10.30 3.16 18.63
N ASN A 48 -11.50 2.62 18.48
CA ASN A 48 -12.15 1.74 19.45
C ASN A 48 -11.45 0.37 19.47
N PRO A 49 -11.73 -0.51 20.45
CA PRO A 49 -11.18 -1.86 20.46
C PRO A 49 -11.32 -2.54 19.10
N SER A 50 -10.19 -2.90 18.51
CA SER A 50 -10.03 -3.41 17.15
C SER A 50 -9.25 -4.73 17.20
N HIS A 51 -9.72 -5.74 16.48
CA HIS A 51 -9.10 -7.05 16.45
C HIS A 51 -7.88 -7.08 15.55
N LEU A 52 -6.97 -8.00 15.87
CA LEU A 52 -5.74 -8.27 15.12
C LEU A 52 -5.62 -9.78 14.90
N GLY A 53 -5.08 -10.17 13.75
CA GLY A 53 -4.82 -11.57 13.44
C GLY A 53 -4.65 -11.83 11.94
N LEU A 54 -4.40 -13.11 11.59
CA LEU A 54 -4.25 -13.56 10.23
C LEU A 54 -4.99 -14.89 10.04
N ALA A 55 -5.80 -14.97 8.98
CA ALA A 55 -6.34 -16.22 8.48
C ALA A 55 -5.32 -16.88 7.54
N LEU A 56 -5.12 -18.19 7.70
CA LEU A 56 -4.13 -18.94 6.94
C LEU A 56 -4.82 -19.81 5.88
N ALA A 57 -4.30 -19.72 4.65
CA ALA A 57 -4.78 -20.55 3.56
C ALA A 57 -4.34 -22.01 3.73
N CYS A 58 -5.23 -22.93 3.36
CA CYS A 58 -4.89 -24.35 3.26
C CYS A 58 -3.87 -24.55 2.13
N ASP A 59 -2.64 -24.94 2.47
CA ASP A 59 -1.57 -25.22 1.52
C ASP A 59 -0.85 -26.52 1.87
N LYS A 60 -0.68 -27.40 0.87
CA LYS A 60 -0.04 -28.72 1.03
C LYS A 60 1.44 -28.65 1.39
N HIS A 61 2.08 -27.52 1.15
CA HIS A 61 3.51 -27.28 1.46
C HIS A 61 3.70 -26.57 2.80
N ALA A 62 2.62 -26.10 3.41
CA ALA A 62 2.69 -25.49 4.73
C ALA A 62 3.16 -26.49 5.80
N SER A 63 3.73 -25.97 6.88
CA SER A 63 4.14 -26.79 8.02
C SER A 63 2.95 -27.60 8.56
N LYS A 64 3.24 -28.78 9.11
CA LYS A 64 2.23 -29.69 9.66
C LYS A 64 1.33 -28.96 10.66
N GLY A 65 0.00 -29.15 10.57
CA GLY A 65 -0.99 -28.50 11.42
C GLY A 65 -1.38 -27.07 11.03
N MET A 66 -0.76 -26.49 10.01
CA MET A 66 -1.05 -25.12 9.54
C MET A 66 -2.47 -24.93 9.01
N ASN A 67 -3.07 -25.98 8.47
CA ASN A 67 -4.43 -25.93 7.90
C ASN A 67 -5.54 -26.05 8.95
N GLU A 68 -5.19 -26.17 10.21
CA GLU A 68 -6.14 -26.44 11.29
C GLU A 68 -6.31 -25.27 12.26
N THR A 69 -5.41 -24.27 12.22
CA THR A 69 -5.42 -23.20 13.22
C THR A 69 -4.92 -21.89 12.61
N ASP A 70 -5.80 -20.91 12.54
CA ASP A 70 -5.47 -19.54 12.18
C ASP A 70 -4.71 -18.83 13.30
N LEU A 71 -4.10 -17.70 12.96
CA LEU A 71 -3.44 -16.80 13.90
C LEU A 71 -4.42 -15.67 14.34
N MET A 72 -5.65 -16.07 14.70
CA MET A 72 -6.73 -15.15 15.08
C MET A 72 -6.98 -15.12 16.58
N GLU A 73 -6.96 -16.26 17.24
CA GLU A 73 -7.34 -16.42 18.64
C GLU A 73 -6.53 -17.52 19.34
N GLY A 74 -6.84 -17.80 20.61
CA GLY A 74 -6.15 -18.83 21.39
C GLY A 74 -4.78 -18.38 21.91
N PHE A 75 -4.43 -17.12 21.78
CA PHE A 75 -3.14 -16.59 22.24
C PHE A 75 -3.10 -16.35 23.74
N LYS A 76 -1.89 -16.48 24.28
CA LYS A 76 -1.47 -16.02 25.62
C LYS A 76 -0.28 -15.09 25.48
N VAL A 77 -0.21 -14.07 26.32
CA VAL A 77 0.98 -13.22 26.40
C VAL A 77 2.10 -14.03 27.06
N LYS A 78 3.21 -14.18 26.34
CA LYS A 78 4.43 -14.87 26.81
C LYS A 78 5.39 -13.87 27.46
N ASP A 79 5.53 -12.69 26.85
CA ASP A 79 6.40 -11.61 27.33
C ASP A 79 5.93 -10.27 26.74
N THR A 80 6.33 -9.18 27.37
CA THR A 80 6.15 -7.83 26.86
C THR A 80 7.38 -6.99 27.12
N GLN A 81 7.92 -6.44 26.04
CA GLN A 81 9.11 -5.62 26.06
C GLN A 81 8.75 -4.19 25.69
N THR A 82 9.33 -3.23 26.38
CA THR A 82 9.18 -1.79 26.10
C THR A 82 10.53 -1.14 25.92
N SER A 83 10.60 -0.17 25.01
CA SER A 83 11.81 0.62 24.79
C SER A 83 11.48 2.02 24.32
N THR A 84 12.46 2.91 24.34
CA THR A 84 12.39 4.24 23.77
C THR A 84 13.53 4.39 22.76
N PHE A 85 13.24 5.04 21.64
CA PHE A 85 14.22 5.32 20.59
C PHE A 85 14.18 6.79 20.22
N ASP A 86 15.34 7.41 20.04
CA ASP A 86 15.47 8.81 19.64
C ASP A 86 16.75 9.00 18.82
N GLU A 87 16.59 9.23 17.53
CA GLU A 87 17.67 9.41 16.59
C GLU A 87 17.30 10.49 15.57
N THR A 88 18.28 11.19 15.04
CA THR A 88 18.10 12.07 13.88
C THR A 88 18.90 11.52 12.71
N TRP A 89 18.24 11.26 11.60
CA TRP A 89 18.85 10.72 10.40
C TRP A 89 18.68 11.65 9.19
N ARG A 90 19.40 11.37 8.11
CA ARG A 90 19.32 12.13 6.86
C ARG A 90 18.83 11.22 5.74
N PRO A 91 17.72 11.58 5.07
CA PRO A 91 17.30 10.86 3.87
C PRO A 91 18.31 11.10 2.73
N VAL A 92 18.39 10.15 1.79
CA VAL A 92 19.24 10.25 0.61
C VAL A 92 18.91 11.51 -0.20
N TRP A 93 17.63 11.80 -0.33
CA TRP A 93 17.05 12.99 -0.97
C TRP A 93 15.64 13.22 -0.42
N GLY A 94 15.02 14.34 -0.76
CA GLY A 94 13.66 14.67 -0.34
C GLY A 94 13.53 16.12 0.13
N GLU A 95 12.36 16.45 0.65
CA GLU A 95 11.99 17.81 1.06
C GLU A 95 12.64 18.25 2.38
N THR A 96 13.03 17.28 3.20
CA THR A 96 13.54 17.52 4.56
C THR A 96 14.97 17.02 4.68
N ALA A 97 15.88 17.89 5.07
CA ALA A 97 17.31 17.56 5.19
C ALA A 97 17.63 16.63 6.37
N THR A 98 16.85 16.68 7.44
CA THR A 98 17.00 15.84 8.64
C THR A 98 15.64 15.44 9.18
N ILE A 99 15.51 14.19 9.64
CA ILE A 99 14.28 13.63 10.19
C ILE A 99 14.60 13.05 11.56
N ARG A 100 13.84 13.47 12.58
CA ARG A 100 13.89 12.84 13.91
C ARG A 100 13.01 11.61 13.92
N ASN A 101 13.56 10.48 14.35
CA ASN A 101 12.87 9.23 14.62
C ASN A 101 12.79 9.04 16.13
N HIS A 102 11.67 9.44 16.74
CA HIS A 102 11.48 9.43 18.18
C HIS A 102 10.15 8.76 18.53
N TYR A 103 10.23 7.61 19.20
CA TYR A 103 9.07 6.82 19.57
C TYR A 103 9.28 6.05 20.88
N ASN A 104 8.19 5.66 21.51
CA ASN A 104 8.16 4.56 22.47
C ASN A 104 7.64 3.31 21.78
N GLU A 105 8.23 2.17 22.10
CA GLU A 105 7.91 0.88 21.51
C GLU A 105 7.38 -0.09 22.57
N MET A 106 6.40 -0.90 22.17
CA MET A 106 5.93 -2.06 22.91
C MET A 106 5.88 -3.26 21.97
N ALA A 107 6.57 -4.33 22.33
CA ALA A 107 6.54 -5.61 21.62
C ALA A 107 5.87 -6.65 22.52
N VAL A 108 4.70 -7.14 22.10
CA VAL A 108 3.92 -8.15 22.83
C VAL A 108 4.17 -9.51 22.18
N CYS A 109 4.95 -10.34 22.86
CA CYS A 109 5.23 -11.70 22.43
C CYS A 109 4.06 -12.61 22.81
N LEU A 110 3.44 -13.22 21.84
CA LEU A 110 2.28 -14.09 21.97
C LEU A 110 2.65 -15.52 21.63
N ASN A 111 2.06 -16.47 22.34
CA ASN A 111 2.13 -17.89 22.02
C ASN A 111 0.71 -18.46 21.92
N GLN A 112 0.48 -19.29 20.94
CA GLN A 112 -0.73 -20.09 20.77
C GLN A 112 -0.47 -21.51 21.34
N PRO A 113 -0.83 -21.82 22.60
CA PRO A 113 -0.38 -23.06 23.26
C PRO A 113 -0.84 -24.34 22.55
N THR A 114 -1.98 -24.30 21.85
CA THR A 114 -2.54 -25.47 21.15
C THR A 114 -1.73 -25.88 19.93
N SER A 115 -1.07 -24.93 19.26
CA SER A 115 -0.26 -25.13 18.05
C SER A 115 1.23 -24.89 18.27
N ASP A 116 1.60 -24.42 19.47
CA ASP A 116 2.95 -24.00 19.86
C ASP A 116 3.59 -23.02 18.86
N ARG A 117 2.79 -22.00 18.46
CA ARG A 117 3.21 -20.96 17.52
C ARG A 117 3.41 -19.65 18.24
N ASP A 118 4.55 -19.03 17.97
CA ASP A 118 4.91 -17.72 18.48
C ASP A 118 4.68 -16.64 17.42
N MET A 119 4.11 -15.51 17.83
CA MET A 119 3.94 -14.30 17.06
C MET A 119 4.18 -13.09 17.96
N THR A 120 4.86 -12.06 17.47
CA THR A 120 5.00 -10.80 18.20
C THR A 120 4.18 -9.73 17.48
N ILE A 121 3.40 -8.95 18.21
CA ILE A 121 2.79 -7.73 17.72
C ILE A 121 3.62 -6.57 18.28
N ARG A 122 4.24 -5.81 17.36
CA ARG A 122 5.07 -4.67 17.70
C ARG A 122 4.34 -3.37 17.41
N PHE A 123 4.34 -2.48 18.40
CA PHE A 123 3.79 -1.13 18.30
C PHE A 123 4.90 -0.10 18.47
N ARG A 124 4.99 0.87 17.56
CA ARG A 124 5.79 2.08 17.71
C ARG A 124 4.88 3.27 17.79
N VAL A 125 4.93 4.02 18.88
CA VAL A 125 4.03 5.13 19.18
C VAL A 125 4.81 6.44 19.13
N TYR A 126 4.43 7.27 18.16
CA TYR A 126 5.01 8.57 17.84
C TYR A 126 4.11 9.71 18.33
N GLU A 127 4.61 10.95 18.26
CA GLU A 127 3.87 12.14 18.72
C GLU A 127 2.54 12.38 17.97
N TYR A 128 2.44 11.91 16.72
CA TYR A 128 1.30 12.09 15.83
C TYR A 128 0.69 10.79 15.34
N GLY A 129 0.93 9.67 16.02
CA GLY A 129 0.36 8.41 15.57
C GLY A 129 1.16 7.19 15.96
N MET A 130 0.87 6.09 15.30
CA MET A 130 1.53 4.82 15.57
C MET A 130 1.70 3.96 14.31
N GLY A 131 2.61 2.98 14.39
CA GLY A 131 2.68 1.83 13.51
C GLY A 131 2.56 0.55 14.30
N LEU A 132 1.88 -0.45 13.74
CA LEU A 132 1.86 -1.82 14.24
C LEU A 132 2.25 -2.79 13.14
N ARG A 133 2.90 -3.91 13.49
CA ARG A 133 3.19 -5.02 12.58
C ARG A 133 3.23 -6.35 13.31
N TYR A 134 3.07 -7.41 12.55
CA TYR A 134 3.29 -8.77 13.02
C TYR A 134 4.72 -9.20 12.73
N GLU A 135 5.34 -9.91 13.68
CA GLU A 135 6.68 -10.46 13.55
C GLU A 135 6.65 -11.94 13.88
N PHE A 136 7.22 -12.74 12.99
CA PHE A 136 7.28 -14.19 13.13
C PHE A 136 8.73 -14.61 13.31
N PRO A 137 9.12 -15.11 14.49
CA PRO A 137 10.46 -15.63 14.69
C PRO A 137 10.67 -16.93 13.92
N GLN A 138 11.92 -17.33 13.75
CA GLN A 138 12.24 -18.66 13.25
C GLN A 138 11.68 -19.71 14.21
N GLN A 139 10.82 -20.61 13.72
CA GLN A 139 10.19 -21.65 14.53
C GLN A 139 9.76 -22.82 13.62
N GLU A 140 9.75 -24.02 14.18
CA GLU A 140 9.46 -25.23 13.41
C GLU A 140 7.98 -25.32 13.04
N GLN A 141 7.08 -24.98 13.96
CA GLN A 141 5.62 -25.08 13.79
C GLN A 141 5.03 -24.01 12.87
N LEU A 142 5.81 -23.01 12.49
CA LEU A 142 5.40 -21.94 11.59
C LEU A 142 6.57 -21.54 10.69
N ASN A 143 7.19 -22.51 10.01
CA ASN A 143 8.35 -22.25 9.14
C ASN A 143 7.96 -21.67 7.78
N TYR A 144 6.88 -22.20 7.18
CA TYR A 144 6.30 -21.70 5.93
C TYR A 144 4.78 -21.72 6.06
N PHE A 145 4.13 -20.65 5.63
CA PHE A 145 2.67 -20.55 5.60
C PHE A 145 2.19 -19.58 4.52
N VAL A 146 0.92 -19.75 4.14
CA VAL A 146 0.26 -18.88 3.16
C VAL A 146 -0.85 -18.10 3.87
N ILE A 147 -0.86 -16.81 3.70
CA ILE A 147 -1.89 -15.92 4.24
C ILE A 147 -3.11 -15.96 3.30
N GLU A 148 -4.28 -16.24 3.85
CA GLU A 148 -5.56 -16.07 3.18
C GLU A 148 -6.03 -14.62 3.29
N GLU A 149 -6.00 -14.06 4.50
CA GLU A 149 -6.29 -12.64 4.75
C GLU A 149 -5.62 -12.16 6.05
N GLU A 150 -5.33 -10.88 6.10
CA GLU A 150 -4.94 -10.17 7.32
C GLU A 150 -6.16 -9.45 7.90
N HIS A 151 -6.53 -9.76 9.12
CA HIS A 151 -7.68 -9.20 9.82
C HIS A 151 -7.25 -8.10 10.80
N THR A 152 -6.51 -7.11 10.31
CA THR A 152 -6.18 -5.91 11.09
C THR A 152 -7.33 -4.93 11.01
N GLN A 153 -8.03 -4.70 12.10
CA GLN A 153 -9.17 -3.82 12.17
C GLN A 153 -8.83 -2.40 12.63
N PHE A 154 -9.67 -1.46 12.22
CA PHE A 154 -9.65 -0.04 12.60
C PHE A 154 -11.09 0.38 12.88
N ALA A 155 -11.55 0.17 14.12
CA ALA A 155 -12.92 0.48 14.54
C ALA A 155 -13.05 1.98 14.82
N MET A 156 -13.75 2.68 13.95
CA MET A 156 -13.90 4.14 14.04
C MET A 156 -14.83 4.56 15.16
N THR A 157 -14.58 5.73 15.72
CA THR A 157 -15.35 6.29 16.84
C THR A 157 -16.66 6.95 16.44
N GLY A 158 -16.92 7.05 15.13
CA GLY A 158 -18.14 7.66 14.61
C GLY A 158 -18.19 7.65 13.08
N ASN A 159 -19.29 8.15 12.55
CA ASN A 159 -19.50 8.31 11.11
C ASN A 159 -18.74 9.52 10.57
N HIS A 160 -17.40 9.39 10.51
CA HIS A 160 -16.49 10.47 10.13
C HIS A 160 -16.62 10.83 8.64
N THR A 161 -16.22 12.06 8.30
CA THR A 161 -16.04 12.44 6.90
C THR A 161 -14.78 11.76 6.37
N ALA A 162 -14.92 10.98 5.30
CA ALA A 162 -13.84 10.32 4.60
C ALA A 162 -13.50 11.03 3.29
N TYR A 163 -12.21 11.14 2.98
CA TYR A 163 -11.64 11.53 1.70
C TYR A 163 -11.02 10.27 1.11
N TRP A 164 -11.62 9.72 0.07
CA TRP A 164 -11.35 8.35 -0.36
C TRP A 164 -11.51 8.14 -1.86
N ILE A 165 -10.93 7.08 -2.37
CA ILE A 165 -11.18 6.50 -3.69
C ILE A 165 -11.57 5.02 -3.53
N PRO A 166 -12.32 4.42 -4.49
CA PRO A 166 -12.70 3.01 -4.41
C PRO A 166 -11.48 2.10 -4.36
N GLY A 167 -11.61 1.00 -3.62
CA GLY A 167 -10.60 -0.05 -3.56
C GLY A 167 -10.53 -0.80 -4.87
N ASP A 168 -9.35 -0.82 -5.48
CA ASP A 168 -9.07 -1.48 -6.75
C ASP A 168 -7.66 -2.06 -6.71
N TYR A 169 -7.46 -3.27 -7.27
CA TYR A 169 -6.16 -3.94 -7.23
C TYR A 169 -5.17 -3.44 -8.27
N ASP A 170 -5.65 -2.82 -9.36
CA ASP A 170 -4.83 -2.51 -10.53
C ASP A 170 -4.58 -1.01 -10.72
N THR A 171 -5.41 -0.14 -10.13
CA THR A 171 -5.29 1.31 -10.31
C THR A 171 -5.64 2.13 -9.07
N GLN A 172 -5.06 3.32 -8.97
CA GLN A 172 -5.42 4.37 -8.00
C GLN A 172 -5.87 5.67 -8.69
N GLU A 173 -6.24 5.60 -9.96
CA GLU A 173 -6.53 6.77 -10.81
C GLU A 173 -8.01 7.16 -10.80
N TYR A 174 -8.65 7.05 -9.64
CA TYR A 174 -10.03 7.49 -9.42
C TYR A 174 -10.06 8.92 -8.87
N GLU A 175 -11.16 9.62 -9.14
CA GLU A 175 -11.42 10.90 -8.49
C GLU A 175 -11.74 10.69 -7.00
N TYR A 176 -11.15 11.54 -6.15
CA TYR A 176 -11.43 11.52 -4.72
C TYR A 176 -12.88 11.89 -4.42
N GLN A 177 -13.48 11.11 -3.56
CA GLN A 177 -14.82 11.30 -3.03
C GLN A 177 -14.76 11.84 -1.60
N ILE A 178 -15.77 12.62 -1.22
CA ILE A 178 -15.91 13.16 0.13
C ILE A 178 -17.29 12.78 0.64
N THR A 179 -17.37 11.85 1.60
CA THR A 179 -18.63 11.37 2.17
C THR A 179 -18.46 11.04 3.65
N PRO A 180 -19.57 10.94 4.42
CA PRO A 180 -19.55 10.15 5.65
C PRO A 180 -19.17 8.69 5.33
N LEU A 181 -18.67 7.94 6.30
CA LEU A 181 -18.34 6.52 6.11
C LEU A 181 -19.54 5.72 5.57
N THR A 182 -20.74 5.94 6.10
CA THR A 182 -21.97 5.26 5.65
C THR A 182 -22.39 5.63 4.23
N GLY A 183 -21.82 6.67 3.61
CA GLY A 183 -22.09 7.07 2.23
C GLY A 183 -21.24 6.36 1.18
N ILE A 184 -20.18 5.64 1.59
CA ILE A 184 -19.23 5.00 0.67
C ILE A 184 -19.96 4.00 -0.26
N ARG A 185 -20.79 3.13 0.28
CA ARG A 185 -21.53 2.11 -0.48
C ARG A 185 -22.41 2.73 -1.58
N GLU A 186 -23.15 3.79 -1.25
CA GLU A 186 -24.03 4.45 -2.20
C GLU A 186 -23.25 5.05 -3.39
N VAL A 187 -22.12 5.70 -3.10
CA VAL A 187 -21.28 6.32 -4.12
C VAL A 187 -20.62 5.27 -5.02
N ILE A 188 -20.11 4.17 -4.46
CA ILE A 188 -19.56 3.06 -5.26
C ILE A 188 -20.64 2.48 -6.16
N ALA A 189 -21.84 2.20 -5.62
CA ALA A 189 -22.93 1.64 -6.39
C ALA A 189 -23.37 2.56 -7.54
N LYS A 190 -23.45 3.87 -7.28
CA LYS A 190 -23.84 4.89 -8.29
C LYS A 190 -22.81 5.00 -9.41
N ASN A 191 -21.53 4.92 -9.10
CA ASN A 191 -20.43 5.17 -10.04
C ASN A 191 -19.88 3.87 -10.66
N ARG A 192 -20.41 2.69 -10.31
CA ARG A 192 -19.89 1.38 -10.74
C ARG A 192 -19.73 1.26 -12.27
N GLU A 193 -20.68 1.78 -13.04
CA GLU A 193 -20.61 1.73 -14.50
C GLU A 193 -19.52 2.67 -15.05
N SER A 194 -19.31 3.84 -14.43
CA SER A 194 -18.24 4.76 -14.85
C SER A 194 -16.84 4.22 -14.51
N TYR A 195 -16.72 3.45 -13.46
CA TYR A 195 -15.44 2.82 -13.08
C TYR A 195 -14.97 1.79 -14.10
N LYS A 196 -15.87 1.14 -14.82
CA LYS A 196 -15.54 0.20 -15.91
C LYS A 196 -14.83 0.87 -17.10
N ASN A 197 -14.91 2.18 -17.22
CA ASN A 197 -14.23 2.94 -18.27
C ASN A 197 -12.79 3.31 -17.91
N ASN A 198 -12.37 3.08 -16.67
CA ASN A 198 -10.98 3.20 -16.28
C ASN A 198 -10.17 2.00 -16.77
N SER A 199 -8.86 2.08 -16.71
CA SER A 199 -7.95 1.02 -17.14
C SER A 199 -8.13 -0.31 -16.42
N SER A 200 -8.87 -0.32 -15.31
CA SER A 200 -9.13 -1.48 -14.47
C SER A 200 -10.62 -1.71 -14.23
N THR A 201 -10.98 -2.96 -13.94
CA THR A 201 -12.34 -3.38 -13.56
C THR A 201 -12.34 -4.13 -12.22
N THR A 202 -11.28 -4.03 -11.44
CA THR A 202 -11.03 -4.82 -10.23
C THR A 202 -11.43 -4.11 -8.93
N VAL A 203 -12.45 -3.23 -8.96
CA VAL A 203 -13.10 -2.75 -7.73
C VAL A 203 -13.65 -3.95 -6.97
N PHE A 204 -13.00 -4.30 -5.86
CA PHE A 204 -13.17 -5.59 -5.20
C PHE A 204 -14.38 -5.66 -4.26
N SER A 205 -14.91 -4.52 -3.80
CA SER A 205 -15.95 -4.46 -2.77
C SER A 205 -16.90 -3.27 -2.98
N ASP A 206 -18.12 -3.39 -2.45
CA ASP A 206 -19.09 -2.30 -2.41
C ASP A 206 -18.76 -1.22 -1.36
N THR A 207 -17.82 -1.51 -0.46
CA THR A 207 -17.39 -0.62 0.62
C THR A 207 -15.87 -0.57 0.75
N GLY A 208 -15.16 -1.09 -0.26
CA GLY A 208 -13.71 -1.10 -0.31
C GLY A 208 -13.15 0.27 -0.68
N VAL A 209 -12.08 0.68 0.02
CA VAL A 209 -11.36 1.93 -0.24
C VAL A 209 -9.87 1.70 -0.32
N GLN A 210 -9.18 2.57 -1.06
CA GLN A 210 -7.71 2.60 -1.11
C GLN A 210 -7.11 3.14 0.19
N THR A 211 -5.87 2.76 0.46
CA THR A 211 -4.96 3.51 1.32
C THR A 211 -4.10 4.46 0.45
N SER A 212 -3.73 5.64 0.93
CA SER A 212 -3.98 6.16 2.26
C SER A 212 -5.40 6.73 2.37
N LEU A 213 -6.10 6.33 3.43
CA LEU A 213 -7.44 6.82 3.73
C LEU A 213 -7.34 8.01 4.68
N GLN A 214 -7.90 9.16 4.30
CA GLN A 214 -7.95 10.34 5.15
C GLN A 214 -9.36 10.54 5.72
N LEU A 215 -9.43 10.76 7.04
CA LEU A 215 -10.68 11.01 7.78
C LEU A 215 -10.62 12.35 8.51
N LYS A 216 -11.80 12.94 8.71
CA LYS A 216 -12.00 14.10 9.59
C LYS A 216 -13.14 13.80 10.54
N THR A 217 -12.88 13.89 11.85
CA THR A 217 -13.87 13.68 12.89
C THR A 217 -14.69 14.95 13.15
N ALA A 218 -15.89 14.78 13.70
CA ALA A 218 -16.75 15.94 14.04
C ALA A 218 -16.15 16.85 15.12
N ASP A 219 -15.30 16.31 15.99
CA ASP A 219 -14.63 17.01 17.07
C ASP A 219 -13.23 17.55 16.70
N GLY A 220 -12.92 17.56 15.39
CA GLY A 220 -11.79 18.29 14.82
C GLY A 220 -10.47 17.51 14.72
N LEU A 221 -10.48 16.19 14.83
CA LEU A 221 -9.30 15.38 14.55
C LEU A 221 -9.22 15.04 13.06
N TYR A 222 -8.00 14.95 12.56
CA TYR A 222 -7.64 14.39 11.26
C TYR A 222 -6.95 13.07 11.50
N ILE A 223 -7.38 12.01 10.80
CA ILE A 223 -6.86 10.64 10.94
C ILE A 223 -6.47 10.16 9.56
N ASN A 224 -5.29 9.55 9.43
CA ASN A 224 -4.86 8.89 8.20
C ASN A 224 -4.51 7.45 8.49
N ILE A 225 -5.06 6.52 7.70
CA ILE A 225 -4.76 5.09 7.77
C ILE A 225 -3.99 4.71 6.52
N HIS A 226 -2.80 4.13 6.71
CA HIS A 226 -1.92 3.74 5.62
C HIS A 226 -1.00 2.58 6.04
N GLU A 227 0.03 2.31 5.24
CA GLU A 227 1.07 1.32 5.50
C GLU A 227 2.47 1.88 5.25
N ALA A 228 3.47 1.22 5.80
CA ALA A 228 4.88 1.54 5.56
C ALA A 228 5.72 0.27 5.47
N ALA A 229 6.86 0.34 4.79
CA ALA A 229 7.78 -0.79 4.58
C ALA A 229 7.07 -2.01 3.96
N CYS A 230 6.29 -1.80 2.91
CA CYS A 230 5.63 -2.86 2.14
C CYS A 230 6.68 -3.58 1.29
N LEU A 231 7.38 -4.54 1.90
CA LEU A 231 8.45 -5.33 1.30
C LEU A 231 8.05 -6.80 1.33
N ASP A 232 8.08 -7.44 0.15
CA ASP A 232 7.78 -8.86 -0.03
C ASP A 232 6.44 -9.29 0.62
N TYR A 233 5.44 -8.43 0.47
CA TYR A 233 4.11 -8.59 1.06
C TYR A 233 3.08 -7.83 0.22
N PRO A 234 1.82 -8.30 0.11
CA PRO A 234 0.79 -7.60 -0.66
C PRO A 234 0.41 -6.25 -0.04
N THR A 235 0.05 -5.32 -0.91
CA THR A 235 -0.44 -4.00 -0.48
C THR A 235 -1.79 -4.10 0.22
N MET A 236 -2.01 -3.21 1.18
CA MET A 236 -3.24 -3.14 1.96
C MET A 236 -4.24 -2.16 1.33
N HIS A 237 -5.44 -2.65 1.09
CA HIS A 237 -6.66 -1.85 0.98
C HIS A 237 -7.46 -1.96 2.28
N LEU A 238 -8.58 -1.29 2.35
CA LEU A 238 -9.49 -1.36 3.50
C LEU A 238 -10.90 -1.69 3.03
N ASN A 239 -11.56 -2.61 3.73
CA ASN A 239 -12.97 -2.90 3.53
C ASN A 239 -13.76 -2.42 4.75
N LEU A 240 -14.87 -1.71 4.53
CA LEU A 240 -15.67 -1.13 5.59
C LEU A 240 -16.90 -1.98 5.92
N ASP A 241 -17.01 -2.41 7.16
CA ASP A 241 -18.32 -2.74 7.74
C ASP A 241 -19.03 -1.39 8.04
N ASP A 242 -19.90 -0.98 7.13
CA ASP A 242 -20.59 0.30 7.18
C ASP A 242 -21.72 0.36 8.23
N LYS A 243 -22.05 -0.77 8.86
CA LYS A 243 -23.02 -0.84 9.97
C LYS A 243 -22.32 -0.58 11.31
N ASN A 244 -21.16 -1.18 11.51
CA ASN A 244 -20.39 -1.09 12.75
C ASN A 244 -19.27 -0.02 12.67
N LEU A 245 -19.04 0.59 11.50
CA LEU A 245 -18.00 1.58 11.22
C LEU A 245 -16.59 1.04 11.51
N VAL A 246 -16.35 -0.20 11.09
CA VAL A 246 -15.07 -0.88 11.26
C VAL A 246 -14.43 -1.08 9.89
N PHE A 247 -13.26 -0.48 9.67
CA PHE A 247 -12.41 -0.89 8.56
C PHE A 247 -11.62 -2.13 8.95
N GLU A 248 -11.42 -3.01 7.98
CA GLU A 248 -10.54 -4.16 8.09
C GLU A 248 -9.58 -4.16 6.89
N SER A 249 -8.34 -4.55 7.11
CA SER A 249 -7.37 -4.72 6.04
C SER A 249 -7.90 -5.71 4.99
N TRP A 250 -7.62 -5.41 3.74
CA TRP A 250 -7.97 -6.24 2.59
C TRP A 250 -6.75 -6.28 1.66
N LEU A 251 -6.06 -7.40 1.65
CA LEU A 251 -4.82 -7.52 0.92
C LEU A 251 -5.05 -7.79 -0.57
N THR A 252 -4.17 -7.24 -1.41
CA THR A 252 -4.17 -7.53 -2.84
C THR A 252 -3.84 -9.01 -3.09
N PRO A 253 -4.69 -9.79 -3.77
CA PRO A 253 -4.40 -11.18 -4.09
C PRO A 253 -3.42 -11.31 -5.25
N ASP A 254 -2.74 -12.45 -5.32
CA ASP A 254 -2.10 -12.89 -6.55
C ASP A 254 -3.10 -13.45 -7.58
N ALA A 255 -2.60 -13.92 -8.73
CA ALA A 255 -3.44 -14.43 -9.81
C ALA A 255 -4.30 -15.67 -9.46
N VAL A 256 -4.00 -16.35 -8.34
CA VAL A 256 -4.75 -17.52 -7.84
C VAL A 256 -5.47 -17.23 -6.52
N GLY A 257 -5.52 -15.98 -6.11
CA GLY A 257 -6.28 -15.52 -4.93
C GLY A 257 -5.52 -15.64 -3.61
N ARG A 258 -4.19 -15.87 -3.61
CA ARG A 258 -3.36 -15.93 -2.40
C ARG A 258 -2.87 -14.54 -2.03
N LYS A 259 -2.72 -14.28 -0.71
CA LYS A 259 -2.37 -12.96 -0.19
C LYS A 259 -0.92 -12.85 0.28
N GLY A 260 -0.24 -13.94 0.60
CA GLY A 260 1.17 -13.90 0.99
C GLY A 260 1.76 -15.27 1.22
N PHE A 261 3.02 -15.43 0.82
CA PHE A 261 3.79 -16.67 0.97
C PHE A 261 4.96 -16.39 1.92
N ILE A 262 4.83 -16.83 3.16
CA ILE A 262 5.71 -16.41 4.25
C ILE A 262 6.66 -17.53 4.63
N HIS A 263 7.96 -17.20 4.66
CA HIS A 263 9.00 -18.00 5.29
C HIS A 263 9.53 -17.27 6.53
N THR A 264 9.54 -17.96 7.68
CA THR A 264 10.08 -17.35 8.89
C THR A 264 11.62 -17.45 8.97
N PRO A 265 12.31 -16.45 9.55
CA PRO A 265 11.74 -15.27 10.23
C PRO A 265 11.20 -14.23 9.24
N PHE A 266 10.09 -13.57 9.59
CA PHE A 266 9.45 -12.59 8.73
C PHE A 266 8.78 -11.47 9.55
N ASN A 267 8.73 -10.27 8.98
CA ASN A 267 7.98 -9.13 9.52
C ASN A 267 7.04 -8.60 8.44
N THR A 268 5.77 -8.43 8.79
CA THR A 268 4.81 -7.77 7.87
C THR A 268 5.15 -6.29 7.70
N PRO A 269 4.60 -5.61 6.68
CA PRO A 269 4.57 -4.15 6.64
C PRO A 269 3.95 -3.56 7.91
N TRP A 270 4.27 -2.31 8.20
CA TRP A 270 3.61 -1.57 9.25
C TRP A 270 2.24 -1.09 8.79
N ARG A 271 1.23 -1.30 9.63
CA ARG A 271 -0.07 -0.64 9.53
C ARG A 271 0.00 0.64 10.32
N THR A 272 -0.30 1.78 9.70
CA THR A 272 -0.07 3.09 10.31
C THR A 272 -1.36 3.84 10.56
N ILE A 273 -1.40 4.56 11.67
CA ILE A 273 -2.46 5.52 11.99
C ILE A 273 -1.78 6.82 12.36
N LEU A 274 -1.96 7.85 11.54
CA LEU A 274 -1.64 9.23 11.89
C LEU A 274 -2.86 9.88 12.50
N VAL A 275 -2.64 10.77 13.47
CA VAL A 275 -3.70 11.59 14.08
C VAL A 275 -3.17 12.94 14.49
N SER A 276 -3.91 14.00 14.22
CA SER A 276 -3.64 15.36 14.71
C SER A 276 -4.92 16.18 14.78
N ASP A 277 -4.89 17.24 15.55
CA ASP A 277 -5.89 18.31 15.55
C ASP A 277 -5.55 19.45 14.56
N ASP A 278 -4.47 19.29 13.77
CA ASP A 278 -4.08 20.19 12.69
C ASP A 278 -3.90 19.40 11.38
N ALA A 279 -4.66 19.75 10.34
CA ALA A 279 -4.58 19.10 9.03
C ALA A 279 -3.18 19.19 8.38
N ARG A 280 -2.40 20.22 8.70
CA ARG A 280 -1.05 20.43 8.15
C ARG A 280 -0.08 19.35 8.59
N ASP A 281 -0.30 18.75 9.75
CA ASP A 281 0.53 17.66 10.27
C ASP A 281 0.42 16.41 9.41
N MET A 282 -0.70 16.20 8.72
CA MET A 282 -0.84 15.08 7.76
C MET A 282 0.17 15.16 6.61
N LEU A 283 0.53 16.38 6.18
CA LEU A 283 1.51 16.62 5.12
C LEU A 283 2.96 16.60 5.65
N SER A 284 3.17 17.11 6.87
CA SER A 284 4.51 17.28 7.45
C SER A 284 5.02 16.04 8.17
N CYS A 285 4.14 15.13 8.59
CA CYS A 285 4.50 13.95 9.37
C CYS A 285 5.44 13.01 8.60
N LYS A 286 6.49 12.55 9.27
CA LYS A 286 7.52 11.65 8.70
C LYS A 286 7.42 10.22 9.27
N LEU A 287 6.28 9.86 9.88
CA LEU A 287 6.08 8.54 10.48
C LEU A 287 6.33 7.41 9.48
N THR A 288 5.76 7.51 8.26
CA THR A 288 5.94 6.50 7.21
C THR A 288 7.43 6.31 6.85
N LEU A 289 8.20 7.42 6.76
CA LEU A 289 9.63 7.34 6.47
C LEU A 289 10.42 6.72 7.64
N ASN A 290 10.03 7.04 8.88
CA ASN A 290 10.67 6.53 10.10
C ASN A 290 10.41 5.04 10.34
N LEU A 291 9.38 4.46 9.74
CA LEU A 291 9.04 3.04 9.85
C LEU A 291 9.71 2.19 8.76
N ASN A 292 10.36 2.81 7.77
CA ASN A 292 11.15 2.10 6.77
C ASN A 292 12.58 1.86 7.27
N GLU A 293 13.19 0.79 6.77
CA GLU A 293 14.59 0.49 7.07
C GLU A 293 15.51 1.54 6.40
N PRO A 294 16.71 1.75 6.96
CA PRO A 294 17.69 2.62 6.33
C PRO A 294 18.05 2.20 4.90
N CYS A 295 18.47 3.17 4.08
CA CYS A 295 18.94 2.90 2.72
C CYS A 295 20.10 1.90 2.74
N LYS A 296 19.99 0.85 1.91
CA LYS A 296 21.00 -0.21 1.77
C LYS A 296 21.92 -0.02 0.55
N ILE A 297 21.70 1.03 -0.25
CA ILE A 297 22.54 1.37 -1.39
C ILE A 297 23.76 2.11 -0.87
N GLU A 298 24.96 1.54 -1.07
CA GLU A 298 26.21 2.10 -0.55
C GLU A 298 26.57 3.44 -1.19
N ASP A 299 26.49 3.54 -2.52
CA ASP A 299 26.70 4.79 -3.27
C ASP A 299 25.37 5.28 -3.86
N THR A 300 24.86 6.36 -3.30
CA THR A 300 23.65 7.04 -3.75
C THR A 300 23.92 8.31 -4.56
N SER A 301 25.19 8.60 -4.90
CA SER A 301 25.58 9.82 -5.58
C SER A 301 24.99 9.98 -6.98
N TRP A 302 24.59 8.87 -7.61
CA TRP A 302 23.95 8.84 -8.93
C TRP A 302 22.44 9.17 -8.90
N ILE A 303 21.81 9.19 -7.72
CA ILE A 303 20.36 9.48 -7.57
C ILE A 303 20.18 11.00 -7.56
N HIS A 304 19.66 11.52 -8.66
CA HIS A 304 19.38 12.95 -8.82
C HIS A 304 17.91 13.15 -9.17
N PRO A 305 17.07 13.72 -8.26
CA PRO A 305 15.73 14.13 -8.61
C PRO A 305 15.74 15.11 -9.78
N THR A 306 15.00 14.85 -10.83
CA THR A 306 14.97 15.65 -12.05
C THR A 306 13.59 16.17 -12.39
N LYS A 307 13.55 17.22 -13.20
CA LYS A 307 12.33 17.69 -13.86
C LYS A 307 12.33 17.15 -15.27
N TYR A 308 11.25 16.51 -15.66
CA TYR A 308 11.10 15.96 -17.01
C TYR A 308 9.74 16.32 -17.62
N CYS A 309 9.60 16.14 -18.93
CA CYS A 309 8.31 16.09 -19.62
C CYS A 309 8.12 14.71 -20.26
N GLY A 310 6.87 14.30 -20.46
CA GLY A 310 6.54 12.97 -20.92
C GLY A 310 5.79 12.95 -22.26
N VAL A 311 6.26 12.09 -23.18
CA VAL A 311 5.55 11.75 -24.42
C VAL A 311 4.53 10.66 -24.10
N TRP A 312 3.40 11.04 -23.54
CA TRP A 312 2.25 10.20 -23.21
C TRP A 312 0.97 11.05 -23.09
N TRP A 313 1.12 12.34 -22.76
CA TRP A 313 -0.01 13.22 -22.53
C TRP A 313 -0.90 13.41 -23.75
N ASN A 314 -0.29 13.47 -24.94
CA ASN A 314 -1.02 13.56 -26.21
C ASN A 314 -1.94 12.35 -26.45
N MET A 315 -1.54 11.17 -25.99
CA MET A 315 -2.34 9.96 -26.08
C MET A 315 -3.45 9.95 -25.05
N ILE A 316 -3.19 10.39 -23.82
CA ILE A 316 -4.20 10.49 -22.75
C ILE A 316 -5.33 11.47 -23.16
N VAL A 317 -4.99 12.62 -23.73
CA VAL A 317 -6.00 13.60 -24.17
C VAL A 317 -6.59 13.30 -25.56
N GLY A 318 -6.23 12.16 -26.18
CA GLY A 318 -6.81 11.66 -27.42
C GLY A 318 -6.41 12.42 -28.68
N THR A 319 -5.35 13.25 -28.67
CA THR A 319 -4.83 13.94 -29.85
C THR A 319 -3.87 13.10 -30.67
N LYS A 320 -3.32 12.05 -30.05
CA LYS A 320 -2.46 11.03 -30.64
C LYS A 320 -2.89 9.64 -30.16
N THR A 321 -2.36 8.59 -30.80
CA THR A 321 -2.61 7.19 -30.46
C THR A 321 -1.39 6.54 -29.82
N TRP A 322 -1.62 5.57 -28.96
CA TRP A 322 -0.59 4.68 -28.42
C TRP A 322 -0.10 3.69 -29.47
N SER A 323 -1.01 3.25 -30.32
CA SER A 323 -0.76 2.29 -31.38
C SER A 323 -0.10 2.94 -32.62
N TYR A 324 0.78 2.15 -33.25
CA TYR A 324 1.44 2.52 -34.50
C TYR A 324 0.52 2.31 -35.71
N THR A 325 -0.35 1.29 -35.69
CA THR A 325 -1.15 0.85 -36.85
C THR A 325 -2.60 0.55 -36.46
N ASN A 326 -3.48 0.60 -37.45
CA ASN A 326 -4.88 0.13 -37.32
C ASN A 326 -5.09 -1.21 -38.05
N ASP A 327 -4.04 -1.81 -38.61
CA ASP A 327 -4.15 -3.03 -39.43
C ASP A 327 -4.28 -4.31 -38.60
N LEU A 328 -4.06 -4.25 -37.28
CA LEU A 328 -3.96 -5.40 -36.40
C LEU A 328 -5.20 -5.52 -35.48
N PRO A 329 -6.08 -6.50 -35.72
CA PRO A 329 -7.19 -6.79 -34.83
C PRO A 329 -6.76 -7.46 -33.51
N SER A 330 -5.57 -8.05 -33.48
CA SER A 330 -4.98 -8.69 -32.32
C SER A 330 -3.45 -8.80 -32.47
N VAL A 331 -2.74 -8.66 -31.36
CA VAL A 331 -1.28 -8.76 -31.26
C VAL A 331 -0.86 -10.07 -30.62
N ARG A 332 0.22 -10.68 -31.13
CA ARG A 332 0.88 -11.83 -30.53
C ARG A 332 2.36 -11.56 -30.40
N LEU A 333 2.82 -11.52 -29.17
CA LEU A 333 4.22 -11.26 -28.83
C LEU A 333 5.16 -12.19 -29.62
N GLY A 334 6.19 -11.63 -30.26
CA GLY A 334 7.18 -12.35 -31.06
C GLY A 334 6.69 -12.98 -32.38
N GLN A 335 5.42 -12.75 -32.76
CA GLN A 335 4.83 -13.25 -34.02
C GLN A 335 4.31 -12.14 -34.93
N THR A 336 3.89 -11.02 -34.38
CA THR A 336 3.40 -9.88 -35.13
C THR A 336 4.56 -9.14 -35.78
N ASP A 337 4.48 -8.92 -37.09
CA ASP A 337 5.52 -8.24 -37.88
C ASP A 337 5.07 -6.82 -38.27
N TYR A 338 5.39 -5.87 -37.40
CA TYR A 338 5.03 -4.46 -37.59
C TYR A 338 5.64 -3.79 -38.82
N LYS A 339 6.73 -4.34 -39.38
CA LYS A 339 7.33 -3.84 -40.63
C LYS A 339 6.43 -4.02 -41.86
N LYS A 340 5.44 -4.93 -41.75
CA LYS A 340 4.43 -5.15 -42.81
C LYS A 340 3.17 -4.31 -42.64
N CYS A 341 3.01 -3.65 -41.49
CA CYS A 341 1.85 -2.84 -41.17
C CYS A 341 2.02 -1.40 -41.68
N LYS A 342 0.92 -0.74 -42.00
CA LYS A 342 0.93 0.66 -42.36
C LYS A 342 0.81 1.54 -41.12
N PRO A 343 1.64 2.60 -40.98
CA PRO A 343 1.46 3.54 -39.88
C PRO A 343 0.08 4.22 -40.00
N ASN A 344 -0.57 4.42 -38.84
CA ASN A 344 -1.88 5.10 -38.79
C ASN A 344 -1.77 6.61 -38.95
N GLY A 345 -0.56 7.19 -38.88
CA GLY A 345 -0.30 8.61 -39.02
C GLY A 345 -0.64 9.45 -37.78
N THR A 346 -1.09 8.81 -36.71
CA THR A 346 -1.47 9.47 -35.44
C THR A 346 -0.67 8.99 -34.24
N HIS A 347 0.27 8.08 -34.43
CA HIS A 347 1.13 7.56 -33.38
C HIS A 347 1.86 8.68 -32.61
N GLY A 348 1.86 8.64 -31.30
CA GLY A 348 2.40 9.70 -30.42
C GLY A 348 3.91 9.61 -30.21
N ALA A 349 4.46 8.41 -30.14
CA ALA A 349 5.88 8.20 -29.84
C ALA A 349 6.75 8.10 -31.11
N THR A 350 6.54 8.99 -32.09
CA THR A 350 7.35 9.04 -33.31
C THR A 350 8.68 9.79 -33.09
N ASN A 351 9.67 9.55 -33.94
CA ASN A 351 10.93 10.32 -33.94
C ASN A 351 10.70 11.83 -34.00
N GLU A 352 9.74 12.28 -34.78
CA GLU A 352 9.43 13.70 -34.95
C GLU A 352 8.84 14.28 -33.66
N GLU A 353 7.84 13.61 -33.10
CA GLU A 353 7.18 14.08 -31.89
C GLU A 353 8.13 14.09 -30.68
N VAL A 354 8.90 13.02 -30.49
CA VAL A 354 9.89 12.96 -29.40
C VAL A 354 10.94 14.07 -29.52
N LYS A 355 11.43 14.39 -30.72
CA LYS A 355 12.34 15.53 -30.92
C LYS A 355 11.72 16.87 -30.50
N ARG A 356 10.42 17.07 -30.74
CA ARG A 356 9.71 18.27 -30.28
C ARG A 356 9.69 18.38 -28.76
N TYR A 357 9.49 17.25 -28.05
CA TYR A 357 9.57 17.21 -26.57
C TYR A 357 11.00 17.45 -26.07
N ILE A 358 12.01 16.89 -26.74
CA ILE A 358 13.42 17.16 -26.42
C ILE A 358 13.74 18.64 -26.57
N ASP A 359 13.32 19.27 -27.67
CA ASP A 359 13.53 20.71 -27.89
C ASP A 359 12.78 21.56 -26.85
N PHE A 360 11.57 21.15 -26.48
CA PHE A 360 10.82 21.78 -25.41
C PHE A 360 11.54 21.67 -24.06
N ALA A 361 12.01 20.48 -23.70
CA ALA A 361 12.76 20.22 -22.48
C ALA A 361 14.02 21.11 -22.42
N ALA A 362 14.82 21.10 -23.47
CA ALA A 362 16.03 21.93 -23.57
C ALA A 362 15.75 23.43 -23.42
N LYS A 363 14.71 23.93 -24.11
CA LYS A 363 14.31 25.33 -24.05
C LYS A 363 13.82 25.77 -22.66
N ASN A 364 13.19 24.87 -21.90
CA ASN A 364 12.56 25.17 -20.61
C ASN A 364 13.38 24.70 -19.40
N GLY A 365 14.62 24.24 -19.60
CA GLY A 365 15.49 23.79 -18.50
C GLY A 365 15.03 22.53 -17.81
N LEU A 366 14.31 21.65 -18.52
CA LEU A 366 13.99 20.29 -18.07
C LEU A 366 15.17 19.38 -18.42
N GLN A 367 15.51 18.47 -17.52
CA GLN A 367 16.70 17.64 -17.69
C GLN A 367 16.45 16.39 -18.53
N GLU A 368 15.20 15.90 -18.56
CA GLU A 368 14.88 14.59 -19.12
C GLU A 368 13.56 14.59 -19.90
N VAL A 369 13.42 13.60 -20.80
CA VAL A 369 12.18 13.28 -21.51
C VAL A 369 11.86 11.80 -21.30
N LEU A 370 10.70 11.52 -20.72
CA LEU A 370 10.14 10.17 -20.62
C LEU A 370 9.33 9.89 -21.89
N VAL A 371 9.51 8.72 -22.50
CA VAL A 371 8.72 8.30 -23.66
C VAL A 371 7.97 7.02 -23.38
N GLU A 372 6.67 7.06 -23.50
CA GLU A 372 5.80 5.88 -23.48
C GLU A 372 5.20 5.66 -24.87
N GLY A 373 4.69 4.46 -25.14
CA GLY A 373 4.09 4.12 -26.45
C GLY A 373 5.11 3.84 -27.56
N TRP A 374 6.40 3.75 -27.24
CA TRP A 374 7.47 3.55 -28.22
C TRP A 374 7.64 2.10 -28.66
N ASN A 375 7.26 1.13 -27.84
CA ASN A 375 7.45 -0.31 -28.02
C ASN A 375 6.23 -0.99 -28.64
N GLU A 376 6.44 -2.13 -29.27
CA GLU A 376 5.37 -2.91 -29.89
C GLU A 376 4.36 -3.44 -28.88
N GLY A 377 3.04 -3.48 -29.24
CA GLY A 377 1.99 -4.15 -28.48
C GLY A 377 0.77 -3.32 -28.09
N TRP A 378 0.81 -2.01 -28.21
CA TRP A 378 -0.27 -1.13 -27.74
C TRP A 378 -1.60 -1.24 -28.49
N GLU A 379 -1.62 -1.84 -29.69
CA GLU A 379 -2.83 -2.06 -30.49
C GLU A 379 -3.87 -2.96 -29.79
N ASP A 380 -3.43 -3.84 -28.92
CA ASP A 380 -4.30 -4.84 -28.27
C ASP A 380 -4.32 -4.69 -26.74
N TRP A 381 -3.84 -3.53 -26.24
CA TRP A 381 -3.83 -3.23 -24.81
C TRP A 381 -5.09 -2.50 -24.37
N PHE A 382 -5.34 -1.30 -24.89
CA PHE A 382 -6.47 -0.48 -24.46
C PHE A 382 -7.82 -1.11 -24.80
N GLY A 383 -8.69 -1.21 -23.80
CA GLY A 383 -10.02 -1.81 -23.90
C GLY A 383 -10.04 -3.34 -23.82
N HIS A 384 -8.89 -3.99 -23.91
CA HIS A 384 -8.77 -5.44 -23.81
C HIS A 384 -7.91 -5.89 -22.63
N GLN A 385 -6.96 -5.06 -22.18
CA GLN A 385 -5.98 -5.33 -21.12
C GLN A 385 -5.36 -6.72 -21.25
N LYS A 386 -5.07 -7.10 -22.51
CA LYS A 386 -4.58 -8.42 -22.83
C LYS A 386 -3.15 -8.57 -22.35
N LEU A 387 -2.88 -9.65 -21.64
CA LEU A 387 -1.53 -10.02 -21.23
C LEU A 387 -0.69 -10.47 -22.43
N ASP A 388 0.64 -10.43 -22.30
CA ASP A 388 1.61 -10.93 -23.29
C ASP A 388 1.54 -10.26 -24.67
N VAL A 389 1.24 -8.98 -24.73
CA VAL A 389 1.22 -8.20 -25.98
C VAL A 389 2.45 -7.32 -26.16
N PHE A 390 3.08 -6.89 -25.07
CA PHE A 390 4.19 -5.95 -25.11
C PHE A 390 5.54 -6.62 -25.34
N ASP A 391 6.30 -6.08 -26.29
CA ASP A 391 7.74 -6.31 -26.40
C ASP A 391 8.47 -5.06 -25.83
N PHE A 392 9.12 -5.19 -24.69
CA PHE A 392 9.85 -4.12 -24.04
C PHE A 392 11.27 -3.88 -24.58
N VAL A 393 11.64 -4.53 -25.70
CA VAL A 393 12.92 -4.40 -26.35
C VAL A 393 12.80 -3.83 -27.76
N THR A 394 11.73 -4.20 -28.50
CA THR A 394 11.55 -3.83 -29.89
C THR A 394 10.73 -2.56 -30.03
N PRO A 395 11.29 -1.49 -30.59
CA PRO A 395 10.55 -0.25 -30.88
C PRO A 395 9.67 -0.42 -32.11
N TYR A 396 8.63 0.40 -32.19
CA TYR A 396 7.89 0.58 -33.45
C TYR A 396 8.79 1.08 -34.57
N PRO A 397 8.44 0.85 -35.86
CA PRO A 397 9.28 1.23 -37.01
C PRO A 397 9.58 2.73 -37.13
N ASP A 398 8.79 3.60 -36.53
CA ASP A 398 8.92 5.06 -36.56
C ASP A 398 9.64 5.64 -35.30
N PHE A 399 10.21 4.77 -34.45
CA PHE A 399 10.96 5.15 -33.26
C PHE A 399 12.40 4.63 -33.30
N ASP A 400 13.36 5.52 -33.37
CA ASP A 400 14.80 5.21 -33.35
C ASP A 400 15.45 5.74 -32.06
N ILE A 401 15.56 4.87 -31.05
CA ILE A 401 16.10 5.23 -29.75
C ILE A 401 17.56 5.76 -29.83
N LYS A 402 18.39 5.24 -30.76
CA LYS A 402 19.78 5.66 -30.88
C LYS A 402 19.88 7.10 -31.39
N ALA A 403 19.19 7.38 -32.50
CA ALA A 403 19.13 8.72 -33.08
C ALA A 403 18.49 9.75 -32.10
N LEU A 404 17.45 9.33 -31.35
CA LEU A 404 16.80 10.18 -30.36
C LEU A 404 17.71 10.47 -29.16
N ASN A 405 18.44 9.46 -28.67
CA ASN A 405 19.40 9.62 -27.58
C ASN A 405 20.55 10.56 -27.97
N GLU A 406 21.12 10.38 -29.16
CA GLU A 406 22.14 11.31 -29.68
C GLU A 406 21.62 12.74 -29.79
N TYR A 407 20.38 12.89 -30.29
CA TYR A 407 19.75 14.20 -30.40
C TYR A 407 19.51 14.85 -29.03
N ALA A 408 18.98 14.10 -28.07
CA ALA A 408 18.75 14.59 -26.72
C ALA A 408 20.06 15.04 -26.04
N HIS A 409 21.10 14.22 -26.09
CA HIS A 409 22.40 14.57 -25.54
C HIS A 409 23.01 15.81 -26.22
N SER A 410 22.82 16.01 -27.55
CA SER A 410 23.27 17.22 -28.25
C SER A 410 22.59 18.49 -27.75
N LYS A 411 21.43 18.36 -27.09
CA LYS A 411 20.67 19.45 -26.48
C LYS A 411 20.85 19.55 -24.96
N GLY A 412 21.64 18.68 -24.35
CA GLY A 412 21.83 18.61 -22.89
C GLY A 412 20.64 17.99 -22.15
N VAL A 413 19.83 17.18 -22.82
CA VAL A 413 18.66 16.46 -22.28
C VAL A 413 18.95 14.95 -22.26
N LYS A 414 18.40 14.22 -21.31
CA LYS A 414 18.46 12.75 -21.19
C LYS A 414 17.13 12.12 -21.51
#